data_95a1583d0dad249917f424c4a454777e
#
_entry.id   95a1583d0dad249917f424c4a454777e
#
_cell.length_a   1.000
_cell.length_b   1.000
_cell.length_c   1.000
_cell.angle_alpha   90.00
_cell.angle_beta   90.00
_cell.angle_gamma   90.00
#
_symmetry.space_group_name_H-M   'P 1'
#
loop_
_entity.id
_entity.type
_entity.pdbx_description
1 polymer ?
#
loop_
_entity_poly.entity_id
_entity_poly.type
_entity_poly.pdbx_seq_one_letter_code
_entity_poly.pdbx_strand_id
1 'polypeptide(L)'
;YEEELAAASDGGGFQVYPKKSTPHLDCISTDPLDGAKALSAVCARCQETEVWICLKCHAPHCSRYKNGCCKKHAEESGHLIAVSLSDLSVWDYGQDCYLDVYAIPKLRAPYAALHIAKFGEPPSFPGAPVLELGAAPTAENDFLQATDALTTAVKAYKARWGDDARFPAVRELLMLIIESKT
;
A
#
# COMPACT_ATOMS: atom_id res chain seq x y z
N TYR A 1 32.14 40.80 21.09
CA TYR A 1 32.00 39.58 21.87
C TYR A 1 31.63 38.50 20.88
N GLU A 2 32.68 37.76 20.55
CA GLU A 2 32.67 36.62 19.67
C GLU A 2 32.22 35.40 20.49
N GLU A 3 31.18 34.71 20.04
CA GLU A 3 30.97 33.31 20.35
C GLU A 3 30.90 32.55 19.05
N GLU A 4 31.97 31.82 18.83
CA GLU A 4 32.31 31.03 17.70
C GLU A 4 31.37 29.83 17.58
N LEU A 5 30.68 29.75 16.44
CA LEU A 5 29.96 28.58 15.99
C LEU A 5 30.97 27.47 15.64
N ALA A 6 31.12 26.51 16.55
CA ALA A 6 31.77 25.24 16.23
C ALA A 6 30.89 24.48 15.25
N ALA A 7 31.28 24.51 13.99
CA ALA A 7 30.71 23.65 12.95
C ALA A 7 31.15 22.21 13.24
N ALA A 8 30.24 21.43 13.81
CA ALA A 8 30.36 19.98 13.79
C ALA A 8 30.03 19.51 12.37
N SER A 9 31.06 19.13 11.63
CA SER A 9 30.94 18.37 10.40
C SER A 9 30.56 16.93 10.76
N ASP A 10 29.28 16.70 10.99
CA ASP A 10 28.74 15.36 11.02
C ASP A 10 28.26 15.01 9.62
N GLY A 11 28.73 13.88 9.06
CA GLY A 11 28.33 13.35 7.77
C GLY A 11 26.87 12.88 7.75
N GLY A 12 25.96 13.79 8.09
CA GLY A 12 24.54 13.56 8.19
C GLY A 12 23.91 13.43 6.82
N GLY A 13 23.57 12.21 6.41
CA GLY A 13 22.62 12.00 5.34
C GLY A 13 21.33 12.79 5.62
N PHE A 14 20.72 13.31 4.57
CA PHE A 14 19.50 14.12 4.67
C PHE A 14 18.39 13.28 5.30
N GLN A 15 18.06 13.52 6.56
CA GLN A 15 17.05 12.76 7.28
C GLN A 15 15.66 13.24 6.85
N VAL A 16 14.91 12.36 6.18
CA VAL A 16 13.53 12.64 5.76
C VAL A 16 12.56 12.22 6.86
N TYR A 17 11.67 13.13 7.25
CA TYR A 17 10.58 12.86 8.19
C TYR A 17 9.25 12.83 7.43
N PRO A 18 8.71 11.64 7.10
CA PRO A 18 7.43 11.52 6.39
C PRO A 18 6.28 12.10 7.22
N LYS A 19 5.36 12.82 6.58
CA LYS A 19 4.16 13.34 7.24
C LYS A 19 3.17 12.22 7.55
N LYS A 20 2.57 12.30 8.75
CA LYS A 20 1.61 11.31 9.26
C LYS A 20 0.16 11.58 8.86
N SER A 21 -0.08 12.65 8.11
CA SER A 21 -1.40 13.02 7.60
C SER A 21 -1.28 13.83 6.32
N THR A 22 -2.33 13.82 5.49
CA THR A 22 -2.46 14.65 4.29
C THR A 22 -3.92 15.05 4.09
N PRO A 23 -4.22 16.25 3.58
CA PRO A 23 -5.56 16.64 3.16
C PRO A 23 -5.98 15.95 1.84
N HIS A 24 -5.06 15.33 1.11
CA HIS A 24 -5.29 14.79 -0.23
C HIS A 24 -5.68 13.30 -0.24
N LEU A 25 -6.36 12.82 0.82
CA LEU A 25 -6.79 11.42 0.93
C LEU A 25 -7.72 10.99 -0.23
N ASP A 26 -8.43 11.93 -0.86
CA ASP A 26 -9.28 11.65 -2.01
C ASP A 26 -8.50 11.35 -3.30
N CYS A 27 -7.19 11.63 -3.30
CA CYS A 27 -6.25 11.22 -4.34
C CYS A 27 -5.78 9.77 -4.20
N ILE A 28 -6.34 8.99 -3.26
CA ILE A 28 -6.11 7.56 -3.11
C ILE A 28 -7.35 6.81 -3.52
N SER A 29 -7.26 5.97 -4.57
CA SER A 29 -8.36 5.15 -5.04
C SER A 29 -8.77 4.10 -4.01
N THR A 30 -10.05 3.73 -4.04
CA THR A 30 -10.57 2.55 -3.33
C THR A 30 -10.46 1.28 -4.17
N ASP A 31 -10.18 1.43 -5.48
CA ASP A 31 -10.01 0.29 -6.37
C ASP A 31 -8.70 -0.44 -6.04
N PRO A 32 -8.68 -1.78 -6.13
CA PRO A 32 -7.49 -2.55 -5.83
C PRO A 32 -6.38 -2.26 -6.84
N LEU A 33 -5.16 -2.03 -6.34
CA LEU A 33 -3.98 -1.90 -7.18
C LEU A 33 -3.42 -3.29 -7.50
N ASP A 34 -3.26 -3.57 -8.80
CA ASP A 34 -2.54 -4.76 -9.26
C ASP A 34 -1.02 -4.54 -9.13
N GLY A 35 -0.45 -5.06 -8.04
CA GLY A 35 0.97 -4.90 -7.74
C GLY A 35 1.89 -5.53 -8.76
N ALA A 36 1.56 -6.73 -9.29
CA ALA A 36 2.38 -7.43 -10.26
C ALA A 36 2.44 -6.68 -11.61
N LYS A 37 1.30 -6.20 -12.08
CA LYS A 37 1.20 -5.37 -13.28
C LYS A 37 1.92 -4.04 -13.09
N ALA A 38 1.79 -3.42 -11.90
CA ALA A 38 2.47 -2.16 -11.61
C ALA A 38 3.99 -2.29 -11.65
N LEU A 39 4.57 -3.35 -11.08
CA LEU A 39 6.03 -3.57 -11.04
C LEU A 39 6.64 -3.78 -12.43
N SER A 40 5.88 -4.27 -13.39
CA SER A 40 6.33 -4.45 -14.78
C SER A 40 6.08 -3.24 -15.67
N ALA A 41 5.49 -2.18 -15.12
CA ALA A 41 5.09 -1.01 -15.90
C ALA A 41 6.29 -0.11 -16.27
N VAL A 42 6.16 0.54 -17.43
CA VAL A 42 7.02 1.64 -17.86
C VAL A 42 6.20 2.93 -17.90
N CYS A 43 6.87 4.08 -17.90
CA CYS A 43 6.20 5.37 -17.95
C CYS A 43 5.26 5.46 -19.16
N ALA A 44 3.97 5.71 -18.94
CA ALA A 44 2.96 5.81 -19.99
C ALA A 44 3.20 6.94 -21.00
N ARG A 45 4.04 7.94 -20.64
CA ARG A 45 4.33 9.09 -21.53
C ARG A 45 5.64 8.98 -22.28
N CYS A 46 6.67 8.36 -21.69
CA CYS A 46 8.02 8.43 -22.28
C CYS A 46 8.80 7.10 -22.21
N GLN A 47 8.17 6.02 -21.77
CA GLN A 47 8.73 4.66 -21.69
C GLN A 47 9.93 4.52 -20.73
N GLU A 48 10.20 5.52 -19.88
CA GLU A 48 11.22 5.43 -18.83
C GLU A 48 10.87 4.35 -17.81
N THR A 49 11.89 3.70 -17.25
CA THR A 49 11.73 2.53 -16.35
C THR A 49 11.74 2.88 -14.88
N GLU A 50 12.24 4.06 -14.47
CA GLU A 50 12.13 4.55 -13.10
C GLU A 50 10.75 5.14 -12.87
N VAL A 51 9.83 4.31 -12.38
CA VAL A 51 8.39 4.57 -12.40
C VAL A 51 7.83 4.81 -11.01
N TRP A 52 6.90 5.73 -10.95
CA TRP A 52 5.98 6.01 -9.86
C TRP A 52 4.55 5.69 -10.31
N ILE A 53 3.74 5.13 -9.42
CA ILE A 53 2.34 4.83 -9.69
C ILE A 53 1.47 5.89 -9.03
N CYS A 54 0.61 6.55 -9.81
CA CYS A 54 -0.42 7.42 -9.28
C CYS A 54 -1.44 6.62 -8.47
N LEU A 55 -1.66 6.95 -7.20
CA LEU A 55 -2.58 6.20 -6.34
C LEU A 55 -4.07 6.49 -6.62
N LYS A 56 -4.38 7.46 -7.49
CA LYS A 56 -5.76 7.75 -7.89
C LYS A 56 -6.21 6.97 -9.11
N CYS A 57 -5.39 6.92 -10.16
CA CYS A 57 -5.76 6.29 -11.44
C CYS A 57 -4.88 5.09 -11.82
N HIS A 58 -3.91 4.75 -10.97
CA HIS A 58 -2.93 3.67 -11.15
C HIS A 58 -2.06 3.79 -12.40
N ALA A 59 -2.02 4.97 -13.03
CA ALA A 59 -1.19 5.21 -14.20
C ALA A 59 0.30 5.30 -13.80
N PRO A 60 1.19 4.62 -14.57
CA PRO A 60 2.62 4.66 -14.35
C PRO A 60 3.25 5.89 -15.01
N HIS A 61 4.06 6.64 -14.27
CA HIS A 61 4.79 7.81 -14.75
C HIS A 61 6.20 7.87 -14.18
N CYS A 62 7.15 8.39 -14.95
CA CYS A 62 8.53 8.48 -14.47
C CYS A 62 8.72 9.56 -13.40
N SER A 63 9.79 9.37 -12.62
CA SER A 63 10.18 10.25 -11.52
C SER A 63 10.45 11.69 -11.98
N ARG A 64 10.40 12.63 -11.04
CA ARG A 64 10.76 14.04 -11.30
C ARG A 64 12.24 14.22 -11.66
N TYR A 65 13.09 13.27 -11.30
CA TYR A 65 14.52 13.28 -11.63
C TYR A 65 14.85 12.72 -13.02
N LYS A 66 13.85 12.14 -13.72
CA LYS A 66 13.92 11.72 -15.12
C LYS A 66 13.23 12.77 -16.00
N ASN A 67 12.13 12.44 -16.62
CA ASN A 67 11.38 13.37 -17.48
C ASN A 67 10.24 14.09 -16.74
N GLY A 68 10.07 13.87 -15.44
CA GLY A 68 9.08 14.55 -14.60
C GLY A 68 7.63 14.27 -14.95
N CYS A 69 7.34 13.14 -15.64
CA CYS A 69 5.98 12.85 -16.11
C CYS A 69 4.99 12.67 -14.96
N CYS A 70 5.42 12.14 -13.79
CA CYS A 70 4.56 12.00 -12.64
C CYS A 70 4.16 13.36 -12.04
N LYS A 71 5.10 14.31 -11.96
CA LYS A 71 4.82 15.68 -11.53
C LYS A 71 3.84 16.37 -12.48
N LYS A 72 4.08 16.29 -13.79
CA LYS A 72 3.18 16.84 -14.82
C LYS A 72 1.77 16.23 -14.72
N HIS A 73 1.67 14.89 -14.51
CA HIS A 73 0.41 14.23 -14.32
C HIS A 73 -0.33 14.78 -13.08
N ALA A 74 0.36 14.96 -11.95
CA ALA A 74 -0.23 15.52 -10.75
C ALA A 74 -0.77 16.96 -10.97
N GLU A 75 0.00 17.80 -11.67
CA GLU A 75 -0.38 19.19 -12.00
C GLU A 75 -1.58 19.26 -12.96
N GLU A 76 -1.63 18.38 -13.96
CA GLU A 76 -2.68 18.39 -15.00
C GLU A 76 -3.99 17.75 -14.52
N SER A 77 -3.92 16.71 -13.67
CA SER A 77 -5.10 15.92 -13.28
C SER A 77 -5.57 16.17 -11.85
N GLY A 78 -4.78 16.84 -11.01
CA GLY A 78 -5.04 16.96 -9.58
C GLY A 78 -4.83 15.66 -8.80
N HIS A 79 -4.22 14.64 -9.38
CA HIS A 79 -3.92 13.37 -8.72
C HIS A 79 -2.59 13.46 -7.96
N LEU A 80 -2.64 13.95 -6.75
CA LEU A 80 -1.47 14.47 -6.03
C LEU A 80 -0.60 13.41 -5.36
N ILE A 81 -1.08 12.16 -5.18
CA ILE A 81 -0.34 11.14 -4.42
C ILE A 81 0.15 10.04 -5.36
N ALA A 82 1.44 9.74 -5.26
CA ALA A 82 2.09 8.67 -6.02
C ALA A 82 3.04 7.85 -5.15
N VAL A 83 3.25 6.59 -5.53
CA VAL A 83 4.19 5.66 -4.88
C VAL A 83 5.31 5.28 -5.83
N SER A 84 6.55 5.30 -5.34
CA SER A 84 7.75 4.87 -6.05
C SER A 84 7.79 3.34 -6.17
N LEU A 85 8.11 2.81 -7.35
CA LEU A 85 8.37 1.37 -7.51
C LEU A 85 9.79 0.98 -7.08
N SER A 86 10.70 1.95 -6.93
CA SER A 86 12.09 1.70 -6.54
C SER A 86 12.20 1.31 -5.07
N ASP A 87 11.54 2.06 -4.18
CA ASP A 87 11.68 1.92 -2.72
C ASP A 87 10.32 1.91 -1.98
N LEU A 88 9.20 1.98 -2.69
CA LEU A 88 7.84 2.06 -2.19
C LEU A 88 7.57 3.31 -1.34
N SER A 89 8.41 4.34 -1.40
CA SER A 89 8.12 5.62 -0.77
C SER A 89 6.91 6.29 -1.42
N VAL A 90 6.10 6.98 -0.60
CA VAL A 90 4.91 7.68 -1.06
C VAL A 90 5.14 9.18 -1.02
N TRP A 91 4.84 9.87 -2.10
CA TRP A 91 5.01 11.31 -2.26
C TRP A 91 3.67 12.01 -2.47
N ASP A 92 3.47 13.12 -1.79
CA ASP A 92 2.36 14.05 -2.00
C ASP A 92 2.85 15.30 -2.73
N TYR A 93 2.47 15.44 -3.99
CA TYR A 93 2.83 16.57 -4.84
C TYR A 93 2.16 17.89 -4.40
N GLY A 94 1.02 17.81 -3.72
CA GLY A 94 0.31 18.98 -3.22
C GLY A 94 0.96 19.60 -1.97
N GLN A 95 1.62 18.76 -1.15
CA GLN A 95 2.35 19.21 0.04
C GLN A 95 3.87 19.16 -0.12
N ASP A 96 4.36 18.70 -1.26
CA ASP A 96 5.79 18.53 -1.58
C ASP A 96 6.54 17.76 -0.47
N CYS A 97 6.00 16.61 -0.04
CA CYS A 97 6.55 15.84 1.07
C CYS A 97 6.31 14.33 0.92
N TYR A 98 7.12 13.54 1.63
CA TYR A 98 6.86 12.12 1.82
C TYR A 98 5.73 11.89 2.82
N LEU A 99 4.97 10.81 2.63
CA LEU A 99 3.90 10.37 3.51
C LEU A 99 4.29 9.08 4.25
N ASP A 100 3.89 9.01 5.53
CA ASP A 100 4.09 7.84 6.36
C ASP A 100 2.97 6.81 6.11
N VAL A 101 3.29 5.72 5.42
CA VAL A 101 2.35 4.64 5.09
C VAL A 101 1.85 3.89 6.33
N TYR A 102 2.61 3.93 7.41
CA TYR A 102 2.24 3.27 8.67
C TYR A 102 1.22 4.11 9.45
N ALA A 103 1.32 5.42 9.38
CA ALA A 103 0.44 6.35 10.06
C ALA A 103 -0.88 6.63 9.30
N ILE A 104 -0.90 6.49 7.96
CA ILE A 104 -2.06 6.81 7.11
C ILE A 104 -2.76 5.52 6.66
N PRO A 105 -3.90 5.12 7.28
CA PRO A 105 -4.55 3.83 6.99
C PRO A 105 -4.93 3.64 5.52
N LYS A 106 -5.32 4.70 4.82
CA LYS A 106 -5.75 4.64 3.41
C LYS A 106 -4.62 4.27 2.44
N LEU A 107 -3.34 4.47 2.84
CA LEU A 107 -2.17 4.07 2.06
C LEU A 107 -1.82 2.59 2.22
N ARG A 108 -2.31 1.92 3.27
CA ARG A 108 -1.89 0.55 3.61
C ARG A 108 -2.25 -0.46 2.53
N ALA A 109 -3.45 -0.38 1.95
CA ALA A 109 -3.89 -1.34 0.92
C ALA A 109 -3.04 -1.27 -0.37
N PRO A 110 -2.87 -0.11 -1.04
CA PRO A 110 -2.03 -0.03 -2.22
C PRO A 110 -0.54 -0.30 -1.91
N TYR A 111 -0.04 0.10 -0.74
CA TYR A 111 1.31 -0.22 -0.30
C TYR A 111 1.51 -1.73 -0.12
N ALA A 112 0.57 -2.42 0.54
CA ALA A 112 0.64 -3.87 0.75
C ALA A 112 0.61 -4.63 -0.58
N ALA A 113 -0.21 -4.21 -1.55
CA ALA A 113 -0.26 -4.83 -2.87
C ALA A 113 1.09 -4.79 -3.59
N LEU A 114 1.78 -3.64 -3.54
CA LEU A 114 3.11 -3.48 -4.12
C LEU A 114 4.18 -4.22 -3.32
N HIS A 115 4.11 -4.19 -1.99
CA HIS A 115 5.07 -4.86 -1.11
C HIS A 115 5.04 -6.39 -1.33
N ILE A 116 3.85 -6.99 -1.35
CA ILE A 116 3.68 -8.43 -1.62
C ILE A 116 4.20 -8.76 -3.02
N ALA A 117 3.86 -7.98 -4.03
CA ALA A 117 4.34 -8.21 -5.39
C ALA A 117 5.87 -8.11 -5.52
N LYS A 118 6.50 -7.19 -4.76
CA LYS A 118 7.94 -6.91 -4.83
C LYS A 118 8.78 -7.87 -3.98
N PHE A 119 8.31 -8.20 -2.78
CA PHE A 119 9.08 -8.94 -1.76
C PHE A 119 8.52 -10.33 -1.46
N GLY A 120 7.31 -10.66 -1.95
CA GLY A 120 6.66 -11.95 -1.73
C GLY A 120 5.96 -12.09 -0.37
N GLU A 121 6.00 -11.05 0.47
CA GLU A 121 5.44 -11.07 1.83
C GLU A 121 4.69 -9.76 2.14
N PRO A 122 3.65 -9.80 3.00
CA PRO A 122 2.94 -8.60 3.42
C PRO A 122 3.79 -7.72 4.35
N PRO A 123 3.62 -6.38 4.28
CA PRO A 123 4.28 -5.48 5.22
C PRO A 123 3.69 -5.63 6.63
N SER A 124 4.53 -5.48 7.66
CA SER A 124 4.07 -5.43 9.05
C SER A 124 3.61 -4.01 9.41
N PHE A 125 2.31 -3.81 9.61
CA PHE A 125 1.76 -2.53 10.06
C PHE A 125 1.57 -2.51 11.58
N PRO A 126 1.96 -1.42 12.29
CA PRO A 126 1.68 -1.28 13.72
C PRO A 126 0.18 -1.35 14.00
N GLY A 127 -0.22 -2.15 14.98
CA GLY A 127 -1.62 -2.32 15.38
C GLY A 127 -2.49 -3.12 14.41
N ALA A 128 -1.93 -3.68 13.34
CA ALA A 128 -2.58 -4.79 12.68
C ALA A 128 -2.59 -5.97 13.64
N PRO A 129 -3.71 -6.71 13.79
CA PRO A 129 -3.68 -7.96 14.52
C PRO A 129 -2.59 -8.82 13.88
N VAL A 130 -1.57 -9.16 14.65
CA VAL A 130 -0.60 -10.17 14.26
C VAL A 130 -1.45 -11.44 14.15
N LEU A 131 -1.81 -11.84 12.94
CA LEU A 131 -2.13 -13.23 12.70
C LEU A 131 -0.79 -13.92 12.93
N GLU A 132 -0.56 -14.34 14.17
CA GLU A 132 0.48 -15.32 14.45
C GLU A 132 0.10 -16.53 13.61
N LEU A 133 0.72 -16.63 12.45
CA LEU A 133 0.87 -17.91 11.76
C LEU A 133 1.73 -18.73 12.69
N GLY A 134 1.03 -19.33 13.68
CA GLY A 134 1.61 -20.32 14.58
C GLY A 134 2.31 -21.36 13.73
N ALA A 135 3.36 -21.95 14.28
CA ALA A 135 4.12 -23.04 13.68
C ALA A 135 3.23 -23.96 12.85
N ALA A 136 3.70 -24.39 11.68
CA ALA A 136 2.95 -25.16 10.70
C ALA A 136 1.97 -26.15 11.34
N PRO A 137 0.68 -26.12 10.97
CA PRO A 137 -0.35 -26.89 11.64
C PRO A 137 -0.02 -28.39 11.57
N THR A 138 0.05 -29.03 12.72
CA THR A 138 0.03 -30.49 12.79
C THR A 138 -1.41 -30.93 12.56
N ALA A 139 -1.63 -31.45 11.37
CA ALA A 139 -2.81 -32.05 10.78
C ALA A 139 -4.04 -32.33 11.68
N GLU A 140 -5.21 -31.94 11.23
CA GLU A 140 -6.60 -32.20 11.58
C GLU A 140 -7.27 -31.30 12.63
N ASN A 141 -6.71 -31.05 13.83
CA ASN A 141 -7.37 -30.17 14.82
C ASN A 141 -7.23 -28.69 14.46
N ASP A 142 -6.13 -28.28 13.83
CA ASP A 142 -5.87 -26.86 13.48
C ASP A 142 -6.70 -26.41 12.29
N PHE A 143 -7.05 -27.33 11.37
CA PHE A 143 -7.94 -27.03 10.24
C PHE A 143 -9.37 -26.70 10.69
N LEU A 144 -9.88 -27.40 11.70
CA LEU A 144 -11.20 -27.13 12.28
C LEU A 144 -11.22 -25.79 13.02
N GLN A 145 -10.17 -25.44 13.77
CA GLN A 145 -10.08 -24.16 14.46
C GLN A 145 -9.92 -23.00 13.47
N ALA A 146 -9.12 -23.15 12.42
CA ALA A 146 -8.97 -22.16 11.37
C ALA A 146 -10.28 -21.92 10.61
N THR A 147 -11.05 -22.96 10.33
CA THR A 147 -12.37 -22.84 9.67
C THR A 147 -13.41 -22.18 10.58
N ASP A 148 -13.37 -22.39 11.89
CA ASP A 148 -14.27 -21.73 12.83
C ASP A 148 -13.91 -20.25 13.02
N ALA A 149 -12.64 -19.93 13.08
CA ALA A 149 -12.15 -18.55 13.10
C ALA A 149 -12.55 -17.79 11.82
N LEU A 150 -12.39 -18.42 10.64
CA LEU A 150 -12.80 -17.86 9.36
C LEU A 150 -14.31 -17.68 9.27
N THR A 151 -15.09 -18.66 9.72
CA THR A 151 -16.56 -18.59 9.77
C THR A 151 -17.04 -17.45 10.67
N THR A 152 -16.37 -17.24 11.80
CA THR A 152 -16.66 -16.16 12.74
C THR A 152 -16.31 -14.80 12.14
N ALA A 153 -15.15 -14.67 11.49
CA ALA A 153 -14.73 -13.45 10.79
C ALA A 153 -15.68 -13.07 9.66
N VAL A 154 -16.18 -14.07 8.91
CA VAL A 154 -17.17 -13.88 7.86
C VAL A 154 -18.53 -13.43 8.40
N LYS A 155 -19.00 -14.02 9.49
CA LYS A 155 -20.24 -13.58 10.15
C LYS A 155 -20.12 -12.13 10.64
N ALA A 156 -18.99 -11.78 11.25
CA ALA A 156 -18.72 -10.42 11.71
C ALA A 156 -18.64 -9.44 10.53
N TYR A 157 -18.04 -9.85 9.42
CA TYR A 157 -17.97 -9.05 8.19
C TYR A 157 -19.38 -8.82 7.59
N LYS A 158 -20.19 -9.89 7.46
CA LYS A 158 -21.58 -9.78 6.97
C LYS A 158 -22.44 -8.90 7.86
N ALA A 159 -22.31 -9.01 9.18
CA ALA A 159 -23.03 -8.16 10.13
C ALA A 159 -22.67 -6.67 10.00
N ARG A 160 -21.44 -6.36 9.61
CA ARG A 160 -20.94 -4.99 9.52
C ARG A 160 -21.18 -4.35 8.14
N TRP A 161 -21.14 -5.13 7.04
CA TRP A 161 -21.12 -4.63 5.67
C TRP A 161 -22.25 -5.16 4.78
N GLY A 162 -23.09 -6.08 5.29
CA GLY A 162 -24.15 -6.72 4.52
C GLY A 162 -23.64 -7.61 3.37
N ASP A 163 -24.56 -8.02 2.50
CA ASP A 163 -24.25 -8.79 1.28
C ASP A 163 -23.79 -7.85 0.14
N ASP A 164 -22.82 -6.98 0.38
CA ASP A 164 -22.32 -6.06 -0.63
C ASP A 164 -21.60 -6.83 -1.75
N ALA A 165 -22.20 -6.77 -2.95
CA ALA A 165 -21.75 -7.50 -4.14
C ALA A 165 -20.36 -7.09 -4.68
N ARG A 166 -19.67 -6.17 -4.00
CA ARG A 166 -18.35 -5.66 -4.42
C ARG A 166 -17.19 -6.63 -4.22
N PHE A 167 -17.41 -7.79 -3.59
CA PHE A 167 -16.36 -8.79 -3.38
C PHE A 167 -16.79 -10.19 -3.84
N PRO A 168 -17.01 -10.42 -5.16
CA PRO A 168 -17.40 -11.74 -5.67
C PRO A 168 -16.38 -12.84 -5.33
N ALA A 169 -15.09 -12.53 -5.33
CA ALA A 169 -14.02 -13.50 -5.01
C ALA A 169 -14.07 -13.99 -3.56
N VAL A 170 -14.42 -13.15 -2.60
CA VAL A 170 -14.57 -13.56 -1.19
C VAL A 170 -15.81 -14.43 -1.02
N ARG A 171 -16.89 -14.14 -1.74
CA ARG A 171 -18.12 -14.95 -1.73
C ARG A 171 -17.87 -16.36 -2.32
N GLU A 172 -17.14 -16.45 -3.42
CA GLU A 172 -16.80 -17.72 -4.05
C GLU A 172 -15.91 -18.59 -3.16
N LEU A 173 -14.89 -17.99 -2.53
CA LEU A 173 -14.02 -18.68 -1.57
C LEU A 173 -14.81 -19.23 -0.37
N LEU A 174 -15.80 -18.46 0.11
CA LEU A 174 -16.68 -18.85 1.21
C LEU A 174 -17.64 -19.98 0.85
N MET A 175 -18.18 -19.98 -0.37
CA MET A 175 -19.04 -21.05 -0.86
C MET A 175 -18.25 -22.36 -0.98
N LEU A 176 -17.01 -22.32 -1.48
CA LEU A 176 -16.14 -23.50 -1.56
C LEU A 176 -15.83 -24.10 -0.17
N ILE A 177 -15.64 -23.27 0.86
CA ILE A 177 -15.41 -23.74 2.24
C ILE A 177 -16.67 -24.37 2.84
N ILE A 178 -17.85 -23.83 2.53
CA ILE A 178 -19.14 -24.39 3.02
C ILE A 178 -19.45 -25.72 2.34
N GLU A 179 -19.21 -25.83 1.03
CA GLU A 179 -19.46 -27.05 0.23
C GLU A 179 -18.49 -28.18 0.58
N SER A 180 -17.27 -27.88 1.04
CA SER A 180 -16.30 -28.90 1.47
C SER A 180 -16.63 -29.55 2.82
N LYS A 181 -17.67 -29.07 3.53
CA LYS A 181 -18.16 -29.63 4.82
C LYS A 181 -19.42 -30.48 4.71
N THR A 182 -20.01 -30.62 3.51
CA THR A 182 -21.13 -31.51 3.22
C THR A 182 -20.66 -32.76 2.52
#